data_d59f42d9065539cad9fbf326bd60a169
#
_entry.id   d59f42d9065539cad9fbf326bd60a169
#
_cell.length_a   1.000
_cell.length_b   1.000
_cell.length_c   1.000
_cell.angle_alpha   90.00
_cell.angle_beta   90.00
_cell.angle_gamma   90.00
#
_symmetry.space_group_name_H-M   'P 1'
#
loop_
_entity.id
_entity.type
_entity.pdbx_description
1 polymer ?
#
loop_
_entity_poly.entity_id
_entity_poly.type
_entity_poly.pdbx_seq_one_letter_code
_entity_poly.pdbx_strand_id
1 'polypeptide(L)'
;MLEIKNLNVSFKTQNILNNLNLNIEEGIVIGILGKNGAGKTTLFESLYQNVKYTGTIKWHNEALKRESISYLETENYFYPYITGKEYLGYFSKDKESKYKLLTEKFGLPLEKFAQDYSSGMKKKLALIGMLLLDKPVNILDEPFNGVDFEGVHLLYDIIRDLKSENKAVLVSSHIIETLFHTCDKIAILQNGSIDNVIDKADYHQLHNFKF
;
A
#
# COMPACT_ATOMS: atom_id res chain seq x y z
N MET A 1 3.83 16.63 -1.07
CA MET A 1 2.63 16.30 -0.27
C MET A 1 1.53 15.79 -1.18
N LEU A 2 0.88 14.68 -0.81
CA LEU A 2 -0.34 14.16 -1.43
C LEU A 2 -1.55 14.77 -0.73
N GLU A 3 -2.45 15.39 -1.50
CA GLU A 3 -3.66 16.03 -1.01
C GLU A 3 -4.89 15.40 -1.64
N ILE A 4 -5.84 14.97 -0.81
CA ILE A 4 -7.13 14.40 -1.20
C ILE A 4 -8.21 15.31 -0.64
N LYS A 5 -9.10 15.86 -1.51
CA LYS A 5 -10.19 16.73 -1.10
C LYS A 5 -11.51 16.31 -1.70
N ASN A 6 -12.52 16.20 -0.83
CA ASN A 6 -13.90 15.91 -1.17
C ASN A 6 -14.04 14.67 -2.07
N LEU A 7 -13.23 13.62 -1.78
CA LEU A 7 -13.24 12.39 -2.57
C LEU A 7 -14.53 11.62 -2.34
N ASN A 8 -15.28 11.38 -3.43
CA ASN A 8 -16.49 10.55 -3.41
C ASN A 8 -16.38 9.45 -4.45
N VAL A 9 -16.77 8.25 -4.08
CA VAL A 9 -16.84 7.08 -4.96
C VAL A 9 -18.14 6.34 -4.72
N SER A 10 -18.86 6.05 -5.81
CA SER A 10 -20.10 5.28 -5.77
C SER A 10 -20.06 4.17 -6.81
N PHE A 11 -20.55 2.99 -6.42
CA PHE A 11 -20.80 1.88 -7.35
C PHE A 11 -22.31 1.68 -7.45
N LYS A 12 -22.87 1.93 -8.64
CA LYS A 12 -24.33 1.92 -8.86
C LYS A 12 -25.01 2.91 -7.88
N THR A 13 -25.77 2.39 -6.93
CA THR A 13 -26.54 3.17 -5.93
C THR A 13 -25.84 3.24 -4.56
N GLN A 14 -24.72 2.55 -4.38
CA GLN A 14 -24.03 2.49 -3.10
C GLN A 14 -22.86 3.47 -3.07
N ASN A 15 -22.89 4.42 -2.15
CA ASN A 15 -21.74 5.28 -1.85
C ASN A 15 -20.74 4.50 -0.99
N ILE A 16 -19.51 4.44 -1.45
CA ILE A 16 -18.42 3.75 -0.74
C ILE A 16 -17.51 4.76 -0.04
N LEU A 17 -17.16 5.86 -0.73
CA LEU A 17 -16.43 6.96 -0.13
C LEU A 17 -17.29 8.22 -0.19
N ASN A 18 -17.33 8.97 0.92
CA ASN A 18 -18.18 10.12 1.12
C ASN A 18 -17.35 11.30 1.62
N ASN A 19 -17.16 12.32 0.78
CA ASN A 19 -16.49 13.56 1.14
C ASN A 19 -15.15 13.34 1.91
N LEU A 20 -14.38 12.30 1.51
CA LEU A 20 -13.14 11.93 2.18
C LEU A 20 -12.07 12.98 1.91
N ASN A 21 -11.43 13.42 2.99
CA ASN A 21 -10.33 14.38 2.96
C ASN A 21 -9.12 13.78 3.68
N LEU A 22 -7.92 13.87 3.09
CA LEU A 22 -6.69 13.37 3.68
C LEU A 22 -5.49 14.08 3.09
N ASN A 23 -4.52 14.44 3.93
CA ASN A 23 -3.23 14.99 3.50
C ASN A 23 -2.10 14.09 3.99
N ILE A 24 -1.13 13.81 3.11
CA ILE A 24 0.02 12.96 3.41
C ILE A 24 1.29 13.66 2.97
N GLU A 25 2.17 13.90 3.92
CA GLU A 25 3.46 14.51 3.69
C GLU A 25 4.47 13.47 3.16
N GLU A 26 5.51 13.93 2.50
CA GLU A 26 6.66 13.10 2.14
C GLU A 26 7.42 12.68 3.40
N GLY A 27 8.02 11.49 3.36
CA GLY A 27 8.69 10.92 4.52
C GLY A 27 7.75 10.52 5.66
N ILE A 28 6.44 10.44 5.39
CA ILE A 28 5.42 10.00 6.37
C ILE A 28 4.81 8.68 5.92
N VAL A 29 4.67 7.77 6.87
CA VAL A 29 3.89 6.54 6.73
C VAL A 29 2.54 6.73 7.39
N ILE A 30 1.46 6.68 6.61
CA ILE A 30 0.10 6.74 7.14
C ILE A 30 -0.60 5.40 7.04
N GLY A 31 -1.13 4.92 8.17
CA GLY A 31 -1.98 3.74 8.24
C GLY A 31 -3.44 4.09 7.95
N ILE A 32 -4.10 3.32 7.10
CA ILE A 32 -5.54 3.40 6.88
C ILE A 32 -6.19 2.25 7.63
N LEU A 33 -6.72 2.54 8.81
CA LEU A 33 -7.39 1.58 9.68
C LEU A 33 -8.88 1.54 9.38
N GLY A 34 -9.44 0.37 9.19
CA GLY A 34 -10.89 0.21 8.98
C GLY A 34 -11.30 -1.24 8.84
N LYS A 35 -12.57 -1.57 9.16
CA LYS A 35 -13.15 -2.90 8.93
C LYS A 35 -13.05 -3.33 7.46
N ASN A 36 -13.22 -4.62 7.23
CA ASN A 36 -13.44 -5.12 5.88
C ASN A 36 -14.71 -4.50 5.30
N GLY A 37 -14.60 -3.99 4.05
CA GLY A 37 -15.71 -3.27 3.41
C GLY A 37 -15.81 -1.77 3.77
N ALA A 38 -14.93 -1.21 4.60
CA ALA A 38 -14.97 0.22 4.96
C ALA A 38 -14.58 1.16 3.80
N GLY A 39 -13.98 0.63 2.72
CA GLY A 39 -13.58 1.41 1.55
C GLY A 39 -12.06 1.61 1.40
N LYS A 40 -11.21 0.90 2.18
CA LYS A 40 -9.74 1.03 2.11
C LYS A 40 -9.20 0.80 0.69
N THR A 41 -9.52 -0.36 0.11
CA THR A 41 -9.14 -0.69 -1.28
C THR A 41 -9.75 0.30 -2.28
N THR A 42 -11.01 0.75 -2.07
CA THR A 42 -11.63 1.75 -2.94
C THR A 42 -10.89 3.10 -2.90
N LEU A 43 -10.41 3.52 -1.73
CA LEU A 43 -9.55 4.69 -1.60
C LEU A 43 -8.26 4.51 -2.43
N PHE A 44 -7.59 3.38 -2.28
CA PHE A 44 -6.34 3.09 -3.01
C PHE A 44 -6.54 2.96 -4.51
N GLU A 45 -7.62 2.30 -4.95
CA GLU A 45 -8.01 2.23 -6.36
C GLU A 45 -8.33 3.62 -6.97
N SER A 46 -8.88 4.52 -6.14
CA SER A 46 -9.11 5.90 -6.58
C SER A 46 -7.80 6.67 -6.77
N LEU A 47 -6.85 6.52 -5.83
CA LEU A 47 -5.52 7.10 -5.96
C LEU A 47 -4.80 6.55 -7.20
N TYR A 48 -4.89 5.25 -7.43
CA TYR A 48 -4.28 4.57 -8.57
C TYR A 48 -5.07 4.76 -9.89
N GLN A 49 -6.20 5.49 -9.84
CA GLN A 49 -7.06 5.84 -10.99
C GLN A 49 -7.71 4.63 -11.68
N ASN A 50 -7.93 3.54 -10.95
CA ASN A 50 -8.65 2.36 -11.44
C ASN A 50 -10.18 2.50 -11.33
N VAL A 51 -10.67 3.40 -10.47
CA VAL A 51 -12.11 3.67 -10.29
C VAL A 51 -12.42 5.14 -10.54
N LYS A 52 -13.63 5.41 -11.02
CA LYS A 52 -14.12 6.78 -11.21
C LYS A 52 -14.46 7.41 -9.85
N TYR A 53 -14.06 8.65 -9.66
CA TYR A 53 -14.32 9.43 -8.45
C TYR A 53 -14.71 10.88 -8.80
N THR A 54 -15.24 11.58 -7.82
CA THR A 54 -15.36 13.04 -7.83
C THR A 54 -14.54 13.62 -6.68
N GLY A 55 -14.23 14.91 -6.75
CA GLY A 55 -13.27 15.55 -5.84
C GLY A 55 -11.92 15.75 -6.52
N THR A 56 -10.89 16.01 -5.73
CA THR A 56 -9.53 16.26 -6.25
C THR A 56 -8.49 15.43 -5.52
N ILE A 57 -7.54 14.89 -6.28
CA ILE A 57 -6.36 14.20 -5.78
C ILE A 57 -5.15 14.85 -6.42
N LYS A 58 -4.26 15.42 -5.60
CA LYS A 58 -3.10 16.17 -6.07
C LYS A 58 -1.82 15.66 -5.44
N TRP A 59 -0.75 15.69 -6.21
CA TRP A 59 0.63 15.53 -5.77
C TRP A 59 1.40 16.81 -6.11
N HIS A 60 2.00 17.49 -5.11
CA HIS A 60 2.70 18.77 -5.28
C HIS A 60 1.87 19.83 -6.02
N ASN A 61 0.59 19.98 -5.63
CA ASN A 61 -0.38 20.90 -6.23
C ASN A 61 -0.81 20.58 -7.67
N GLU A 62 -0.24 19.57 -8.31
CA GLU A 62 -0.67 19.07 -9.63
C GLU A 62 -1.59 17.85 -9.47
N ALA A 63 -2.41 17.56 -10.48
CA ALA A 63 -3.21 16.34 -10.49
C ALA A 63 -2.29 15.11 -10.34
N LEU A 64 -2.63 14.23 -9.41
CA LEU A 64 -1.86 13.01 -9.20
C LEU A 64 -1.88 12.16 -10.47
N LYS A 65 -0.72 11.76 -10.95
CA LYS A 65 -0.56 10.87 -12.11
C LYS A 65 -0.27 9.45 -11.66
N ARG A 66 -0.84 8.48 -12.36
CA ARG A 66 -0.63 7.05 -12.08
C ARG A 66 0.86 6.66 -12.09
N GLU A 67 1.63 7.29 -12.97
CA GLU A 67 3.08 7.05 -13.09
C GLU A 67 3.88 7.45 -11.85
N SER A 68 3.29 8.25 -10.96
CA SER A 68 3.91 8.67 -9.68
C SER A 68 3.61 7.70 -8.54
N ILE A 69 2.89 6.60 -8.80
CA ILE A 69 2.42 5.68 -7.78
C ILE A 69 2.99 4.30 -8.03
N SER A 70 3.41 3.63 -6.96
CA SER A 70 3.55 2.18 -6.91
C SER A 70 2.49 1.60 -5.98
N TYR A 71 1.85 0.51 -6.39
CA TYR A 71 0.71 -0.08 -5.69
C TYR A 71 0.88 -1.59 -5.53
N LEU A 72 0.94 -2.04 -4.26
CA LEU A 72 0.82 -3.43 -3.89
C LEU A 72 -0.65 -3.72 -3.56
N GLU A 73 -1.31 -4.43 -4.45
CA GLU A 73 -2.71 -4.83 -4.27
C GLU A 73 -2.86 -5.93 -3.20
N THR A 74 -4.05 -6.03 -2.61
CA THR A 74 -4.36 -7.11 -1.66
C THR A 74 -4.20 -8.49 -2.29
N GLU A 75 -4.70 -8.66 -3.52
CA GLU A 75 -4.54 -9.87 -4.33
C GLU A 75 -3.66 -9.57 -5.54
N ASN A 76 -2.61 -10.36 -5.72
CA ASN A 76 -1.65 -10.14 -6.79
C ASN A 76 -1.84 -11.17 -7.91
N TYR A 77 -2.11 -10.69 -9.11
CA TYR A 77 -2.25 -11.50 -10.30
C TYR A 77 -0.92 -11.67 -11.03
N PHE A 78 -0.64 -12.89 -11.47
CA PHE A 78 0.52 -13.21 -12.31
C PHE A 78 0.05 -13.92 -13.58
N TYR A 79 0.62 -13.56 -14.71
CA TYR A 79 0.36 -14.26 -15.96
C TYR A 79 0.74 -15.74 -15.84
N PRO A 80 -0.02 -16.66 -16.44
CA PRO A 80 0.34 -18.08 -16.50
C PRO A 80 1.75 -18.27 -17.08
N TYR A 81 2.48 -19.23 -16.52
CA TYR A 81 3.81 -19.66 -16.97
C TYR A 81 4.89 -18.56 -16.95
N ILE A 82 4.69 -17.45 -16.24
CA ILE A 82 5.75 -16.49 -15.96
C ILE A 82 6.56 -16.94 -14.75
N THR A 83 7.88 -16.98 -14.86
CA THR A 83 8.78 -17.21 -13.74
C THR A 83 8.91 -15.95 -12.88
N GLY A 84 9.33 -16.11 -11.60
CA GLY A 84 9.63 -14.97 -10.74
C GLY A 84 10.67 -14.03 -11.36
N LYS A 85 11.68 -14.58 -12.01
CA LYS A 85 12.75 -13.84 -12.70
C LYS A 85 12.21 -13.02 -13.88
N GLU A 86 11.42 -13.63 -14.74
CA GLU A 86 10.80 -12.94 -15.87
C GLU A 86 9.86 -11.81 -15.40
N TYR A 87 9.05 -12.07 -14.36
CA TYR A 87 8.21 -11.05 -13.75
C TYR A 87 9.03 -9.84 -13.29
N LEU A 88 10.10 -10.04 -12.52
CA LEU A 88 10.95 -8.94 -12.07
C LEU A 88 11.68 -8.25 -13.21
N GLY A 89 11.98 -8.96 -14.28
CA GLY A 89 12.59 -8.41 -15.49
C GLY A 89 11.77 -7.30 -16.16
N TYR A 90 10.45 -7.30 -16.01
CA TYR A 90 9.60 -6.20 -16.54
C TYR A 90 9.84 -4.87 -15.82
N PHE A 91 10.29 -4.89 -14.56
CA PHE A 91 10.47 -3.69 -13.74
C PHE A 91 11.93 -3.20 -13.66
N SER A 92 12.89 -4.01 -14.13
CA SER A 92 14.30 -3.88 -13.70
C SER A 92 15.33 -3.86 -14.81
N LYS A 93 15.12 -3.13 -15.91
CA LYS A 93 16.12 -3.11 -17.01
C LYS A 93 17.56 -2.81 -16.53
N ASP A 94 17.74 -2.12 -15.38
CA ASP A 94 19.06 -1.75 -14.84
C ASP A 94 19.18 -1.93 -13.30
N LYS A 95 18.29 -2.67 -12.66
CA LYS A 95 18.23 -2.78 -11.18
C LYS A 95 18.42 -4.23 -10.67
N GLU A 96 19.14 -5.07 -11.42
CA GLU A 96 19.30 -6.49 -11.08
C GLU A 96 19.90 -6.71 -9.68
N SER A 97 20.86 -5.89 -9.27
CA SER A 97 21.46 -5.98 -7.93
C SER A 97 20.45 -5.69 -6.81
N LYS A 98 19.53 -4.75 -7.02
CA LYS A 98 18.52 -4.36 -6.00
C LYS A 98 17.51 -5.49 -5.78
N TYR A 99 16.96 -6.09 -6.84
CA TYR A 99 16.00 -7.18 -6.66
C TYR A 99 16.64 -8.48 -6.21
N LYS A 100 17.91 -8.74 -6.61
CA LYS A 100 18.65 -9.93 -6.18
C LYS A 100 18.78 -9.98 -4.66
N LEU A 101 19.20 -8.89 -4.03
CA LEU A 101 19.30 -8.79 -2.57
C LEU A 101 17.94 -9.05 -1.89
N LEU A 102 16.85 -8.47 -2.40
CA LEU A 102 15.52 -8.65 -1.83
C LEU A 102 15.00 -10.09 -2.04
N THR A 103 15.23 -10.67 -3.21
CA THR A 103 14.81 -12.06 -3.49
C THR A 103 15.56 -13.08 -2.65
N GLU A 104 16.84 -12.85 -2.39
CA GLU A 104 17.64 -13.67 -1.46
C GLU A 104 17.10 -13.55 -0.03
N LYS A 105 16.85 -12.33 0.46
CA LYS A 105 16.27 -12.09 1.80
C LYS A 105 14.89 -12.73 1.96
N PHE A 106 14.06 -12.71 0.94
CA PHE A 106 12.73 -13.35 0.96
C PHE A 106 12.76 -14.86 0.65
N GLY A 107 13.89 -15.41 0.25
CA GLY A 107 14.02 -16.83 -0.11
C GLY A 107 13.19 -17.23 -1.32
N LEU A 108 13.04 -16.36 -2.34
CA LEU A 108 12.15 -16.61 -3.48
C LEU A 108 12.87 -17.46 -4.55
N PRO A 109 12.26 -18.60 -4.99
CA PRO A 109 12.80 -19.46 -6.05
C PRO A 109 12.47 -18.88 -7.43
N LEU A 110 13.29 -17.94 -7.92
CA LEU A 110 13.02 -17.15 -9.12
C LEU A 110 12.83 -17.95 -10.41
N GLU A 111 13.37 -19.15 -10.51
CA GLU A 111 13.26 -20.01 -11.71
C GLU A 111 11.92 -20.80 -11.75
N LYS A 112 11.13 -20.78 -10.67
CA LYS A 112 9.79 -21.38 -10.64
C LYS A 112 8.75 -20.43 -11.22
N PHE A 113 7.68 -20.99 -11.76
CA PHE A 113 6.53 -20.19 -12.21
C PHE A 113 5.84 -19.53 -11.03
N ALA A 114 5.50 -18.23 -11.17
CA ALA A 114 4.85 -17.46 -10.14
C ALA A 114 3.45 -18.01 -9.76
N GLN A 115 2.78 -18.68 -10.70
CA GLN A 115 1.51 -19.36 -10.43
C GLN A 115 1.63 -20.44 -9.35
N ASP A 116 2.80 -21.09 -9.22
CA ASP A 116 3.08 -22.19 -8.30
C ASP A 116 3.59 -21.69 -6.93
N TYR A 117 3.69 -20.38 -6.75
CA TYR A 117 4.07 -19.77 -5.48
C TYR A 117 2.89 -19.82 -4.48
N SER A 118 3.22 -19.96 -3.19
CA SER A 118 2.24 -19.72 -2.13
C SER A 118 1.72 -18.28 -2.16
N SER A 119 0.61 -18.01 -1.51
CA SER A 119 0.05 -16.64 -1.42
C SER A 119 1.07 -15.64 -0.85
N GLY A 120 1.79 -16.02 0.21
CA GLY A 120 2.85 -15.19 0.80
C GLY A 120 4.03 -14.97 -0.17
N MET A 121 4.47 -15.99 -0.91
CA MET A 121 5.53 -15.83 -1.93
C MET A 121 5.09 -14.93 -3.07
N LYS A 122 3.83 -15.04 -3.52
CA LYS A 122 3.24 -14.14 -4.53
C LYS A 122 3.28 -12.70 -4.05
N LYS A 123 2.88 -12.46 -2.80
CA LYS A 123 2.92 -11.12 -2.21
C LYS A 123 4.33 -10.55 -2.13
N LYS A 124 5.29 -11.37 -1.66
CA LYS A 124 6.72 -11.00 -1.62
C LYS A 124 7.26 -10.65 -3.02
N LEU A 125 6.91 -11.43 -4.04
CA LEU A 125 7.32 -11.18 -5.42
C LEU A 125 6.71 -9.88 -5.97
N ALA A 126 5.41 -9.65 -5.77
CA ALA A 126 4.73 -8.42 -6.18
C ALA A 126 5.29 -7.18 -5.48
N LEU A 127 5.58 -7.29 -4.17
CA LEU A 127 6.23 -6.23 -3.40
C LEU A 127 7.59 -5.83 -4.01
N ILE A 128 8.43 -6.80 -4.38
CA ILE A 128 9.72 -6.49 -5.04
C ILE A 128 9.47 -5.76 -6.36
N GLY A 129 8.54 -6.24 -7.19
CA GLY A 129 8.16 -5.57 -8.44
C GLY A 129 7.72 -4.12 -8.20
N MET A 130 6.88 -3.90 -7.19
CA MET A 130 6.44 -2.56 -6.77
C MET A 130 7.62 -1.65 -6.37
N LEU A 131 8.56 -2.16 -5.57
CA LEU A 131 9.73 -1.40 -5.12
C LEU A 131 10.68 -1.02 -6.27
N LEU A 132 10.76 -1.87 -7.31
CA LEU A 132 11.57 -1.59 -8.49
C LEU A 132 11.05 -0.43 -9.34
N LEU A 133 9.75 -0.11 -9.24
CA LEU A 133 9.17 1.06 -9.90
C LEU A 133 9.72 2.39 -9.34
N ASP A 134 10.16 2.40 -8.08
CA ASP A 134 10.82 3.53 -7.43
C ASP A 134 10.00 4.83 -7.51
N LYS A 135 8.75 4.78 -7.06
CA LYS A 135 7.81 5.90 -7.15
C LYS A 135 7.75 6.73 -5.87
N PRO A 136 7.42 8.04 -5.95
CA PRO A 136 7.32 8.90 -4.78
C PRO A 136 6.12 8.58 -3.88
N VAL A 137 5.04 7.99 -4.41
CA VAL A 137 3.87 7.56 -3.65
C VAL A 137 3.77 6.05 -3.67
N ASN A 138 3.77 5.43 -2.49
CA ASN A 138 3.75 3.98 -2.33
C ASN A 138 2.50 3.56 -1.56
N ILE A 139 1.69 2.70 -2.16
CA ILE A 139 0.45 2.19 -1.60
C ILE A 139 0.62 0.69 -1.33
N LEU A 140 0.36 0.27 -0.09
CA LEU A 140 0.42 -1.13 0.33
C LEU A 140 -0.94 -1.53 0.92
N ASP A 141 -1.72 -2.30 0.16
CA ASP A 141 -3.04 -2.75 0.59
C ASP A 141 -2.95 -4.11 1.27
N GLU A 142 -3.22 -4.12 2.59
CA GLU A 142 -3.12 -5.30 3.47
C GLU A 142 -1.80 -6.08 3.27
N PRO A 143 -0.63 -5.43 3.35
CA PRO A 143 0.64 -6.06 2.97
C PRO A 143 1.05 -7.21 3.89
N PHE A 144 0.57 -7.24 5.11
CA PHE A 144 0.91 -8.24 6.12
C PHE A 144 0.09 -9.54 5.99
N ASN A 145 -1.01 -9.53 5.23
CA ASN A 145 -1.87 -10.69 5.07
C ASN A 145 -1.17 -11.84 4.33
N GLY A 146 -1.13 -13.01 4.97
CA GLY A 146 -0.55 -14.23 4.39
C GLY A 146 0.97 -14.26 4.34
N VAL A 147 1.64 -13.32 5.00
CA VAL A 147 3.10 -13.25 5.11
C VAL A 147 3.53 -13.92 6.42
N ASP A 148 4.62 -14.68 6.37
CA ASP A 148 5.22 -15.35 7.54
C ASP A 148 5.90 -14.33 8.47
N PHE A 149 6.25 -14.77 9.68
CA PHE A 149 6.85 -13.92 10.70
C PHE A 149 8.11 -13.18 10.23
N GLU A 150 9.02 -13.87 9.54
CA GLU A 150 10.26 -13.26 9.01
C GLU A 150 9.94 -12.23 7.92
N GLY A 151 8.97 -12.53 7.05
CA GLY A 151 8.52 -11.60 6.02
C GLY A 151 7.84 -10.35 6.59
N VAL A 152 7.13 -10.46 7.72
CA VAL A 152 6.55 -9.29 8.42
C VAL A 152 7.66 -8.34 8.90
N HIS A 153 8.73 -8.86 9.52
CA HIS A 153 9.86 -8.03 9.94
C HIS A 153 10.54 -7.34 8.76
N LEU A 154 10.74 -8.08 7.65
CA LEU A 154 11.31 -7.49 6.45
C LEU A 154 10.41 -6.42 5.82
N LEU A 155 9.07 -6.58 5.90
CA LEU A 155 8.13 -5.54 5.51
C LEU A 155 8.26 -4.28 6.36
N TYR A 156 8.45 -4.41 7.68
CA TYR A 156 8.72 -3.26 8.54
C TYR A 156 9.99 -2.50 8.13
N ASP A 157 11.06 -3.24 7.80
CA ASP A 157 12.30 -2.63 7.34
C ASP A 157 12.10 -1.91 6.00
N ILE A 158 11.42 -2.53 5.04
CA ILE A 158 11.11 -1.93 3.73
C ILE A 158 10.28 -0.65 3.88
N ILE A 159 9.24 -0.65 4.72
CA ILE A 159 8.41 0.55 4.94
C ILE A 159 9.24 1.66 5.57
N ARG A 160 10.15 1.32 6.50
CA ARG A 160 11.07 2.29 7.11
C ARG A 160 12.07 2.85 6.08
N ASP A 161 12.57 2.00 5.18
CA ASP A 161 13.48 2.44 4.09
C ASP A 161 12.77 3.39 3.13
N LEU A 162 11.54 3.08 2.69
CA LEU A 162 10.72 3.98 1.88
C LEU A 162 10.50 5.35 2.54
N LYS A 163 10.24 5.35 3.85
CA LYS A 163 10.13 6.58 4.64
C LYS A 163 11.45 7.36 4.64
N SER A 164 12.58 6.68 4.87
CA SER A 164 13.91 7.32 4.90
C SER A 164 14.32 7.91 3.55
N GLU A 165 13.79 7.35 2.46
CA GLU A 165 13.91 7.87 1.08
C GLU A 165 12.95 9.04 0.80
N ASN A 166 12.32 9.60 1.83
CA ASN A 166 11.38 10.72 1.74
C ASN A 166 10.14 10.44 0.88
N LYS A 167 9.70 9.19 0.78
CA LYS A 167 8.50 8.79 0.02
C LYS A 167 7.24 8.93 0.88
N ALA A 168 6.12 9.21 0.24
CA ALA A 168 4.81 9.12 0.88
C ALA A 168 4.34 7.66 0.86
N VAL A 169 4.02 7.10 2.03
CA VAL A 169 3.64 5.68 2.15
C VAL A 169 2.27 5.55 2.79
N LEU A 170 1.36 4.85 2.10
CA LEU A 170 0.04 4.50 2.61
C LEU A 170 -0.01 2.99 2.86
N VAL A 171 -0.43 2.59 4.05
CA VAL A 171 -0.54 1.17 4.43
C VAL A 171 -1.94 0.92 4.95
N SER A 172 -2.69 0.00 4.37
CA SER A 172 -3.96 -0.44 4.97
C SER A 172 -3.75 -1.64 5.87
N SER A 173 -4.53 -1.70 6.93
CA SER A 173 -4.71 -2.92 7.73
C SER A 173 -6.04 -2.87 8.48
N HIS A 174 -6.58 -4.04 8.77
CA HIS A 174 -7.66 -4.24 9.74
C HIS A 174 -7.11 -4.66 11.11
N ILE A 175 -5.79 -4.89 11.22
CA ILE A 175 -5.08 -5.27 12.45
C ILE A 175 -4.28 -4.06 12.91
N ILE A 176 -4.72 -3.47 14.01
CA ILE A 176 -4.15 -2.20 14.52
C ILE A 176 -2.69 -2.32 14.92
N GLU A 177 -2.29 -3.47 15.48
CA GLU A 177 -0.93 -3.72 15.95
C GLU A 177 0.11 -3.60 14.82
N THR A 178 -0.24 -4.05 13.62
CA THR A 178 0.67 -3.94 12.45
C THR A 178 0.93 -2.49 12.07
N LEU A 179 -0.05 -1.60 12.25
CA LEU A 179 0.08 -0.18 11.98
C LEU A 179 0.89 0.56 13.05
N PHE A 180 0.79 0.14 14.31
CA PHE A 180 1.58 0.74 15.41
C PHE A 180 3.08 0.65 15.21
N HIS A 181 3.54 -0.43 14.59
CA HIS A 181 4.97 -0.64 14.33
C HIS A 181 5.51 0.13 13.14
N THR A 182 4.65 0.46 12.16
CA THR A 182 5.09 1.01 10.88
C THR A 182 4.72 2.47 10.66
N CYS A 183 3.56 2.91 11.18
CA CYS A 183 2.98 4.19 10.81
C CYS A 183 3.39 5.32 11.74
N ASP A 184 3.46 6.52 11.20
CA ASP A 184 3.61 7.77 11.95
C ASP A 184 2.25 8.34 12.35
N LYS A 185 1.24 8.11 11.48
CA LYS A 185 -0.14 8.54 11.68
C LYS A 185 -1.09 7.41 11.29
N ILE A 186 -2.23 7.32 11.94
CA ILE A 186 -3.31 6.38 11.60
C ILE A 186 -4.57 7.16 11.31
N ALA A 187 -5.06 7.05 10.07
CA ALA A 187 -6.35 7.57 9.64
C ALA A 187 -7.42 6.49 9.80
N ILE A 188 -8.49 6.79 10.49
CA ILE A 188 -9.61 5.86 10.72
C ILE A 188 -10.64 6.05 9.63
N LEU A 189 -10.76 5.03 8.76
CA LEU A 189 -11.76 5.00 7.70
C LEU A 189 -13.01 4.26 8.19
N GLN A 190 -14.10 5.01 8.34
CA GLN A 190 -15.39 4.50 8.78
C GLN A 190 -16.51 5.14 7.97
N ASN A 191 -17.50 4.35 7.56
CA ASN A 191 -18.65 4.84 6.75
C ASN A 191 -18.26 5.65 5.51
N GLY A 192 -17.11 5.31 4.90
CA GLY A 192 -16.60 5.96 3.70
C GLY A 192 -15.93 7.32 3.94
N SER A 193 -15.77 7.77 5.18
CA SER A 193 -15.08 9.01 5.55
C SER A 193 -13.89 8.76 6.48
N ILE A 194 -12.97 9.72 6.56
CA ILE A 194 -11.91 9.77 7.55
C ILE A 194 -12.24 10.92 8.50
N ASP A 195 -12.67 10.56 9.72
CA ASP A 195 -13.08 11.53 10.72
C ASP A 195 -11.91 11.92 11.64
N ASN A 196 -10.96 11.01 11.83
CA ASN A 196 -9.82 11.20 12.72
C ASN A 196 -8.52 10.71 12.07
N VAL A 197 -7.47 11.50 12.24
CA VAL A 197 -6.07 11.11 11.99
C VAL A 197 -5.33 11.25 13.30
N ILE A 198 -4.78 10.14 13.80
CA ILE A 198 -4.15 10.04 15.11
C ILE A 198 -2.64 9.93 14.91
N ASP A 199 -1.89 10.82 15.55
CA ASP A 199 -0.44 10.81 15.54
C ASP A 199 0.12 9.69 16.44
N LYS A 200 1.33 9.22 16.15
CA LYS A 200 1.97 8.10 16.85
C LYS A 200 2.04 8.32 18.38
N ALA A 201 2.20 9.55 18.84
CA ALA A 201 2.21 9.89 20.26
C ALA A 201 0.89 9.57 20.98
N ASP A 202 -0.20 9.55 20.22
CA ASP A 202 -1.57 9.38 20.73
C ASP A 202 -2.17 8.00 20.46
N TYR A 203 -1.38 7.01 20.01
CA TYR A 203 -1.85 5.66 19.71
C TYR A 203 -2.49 4.93 20.88
N HIS A 204 -2.20 5.35 22.14
CA HIS A 204 -2.89 4.84 23.33
C HIS A 204 -4.41 5.02 23.26
N GLN A 205 -4.91 6.02 22.53
CA GLN A 205 -6.35 6.26 22.33
C GLN A 205 -7.01 5.15 21.51
N LEU A 206 -6.24 4.47 20.65
CA LEU A 206 -6.72 3.41 19.77
C LEU A 206 -6.96 2.07 20.48
N HIS A 207 -6.38 1.84 21.67
CA HIS A 207 -6.61 0.62 22.46
C HIS A 207 -8.08 0.43 22.86
N ASN A 208 -8.83 1.52 22.98
CA ASN A 208 -10.26 1.51 23.32
C ASN A 208 -11.16 1.64 22.08
N PHE A 209 -10.56 1.70 20.90
CA PHE A 209 -11.32 1.89 19.67
C PHE A 209 -12.00 0.58 19.27
N LYS A 210 -13.33 0.58 19.35
CA LYS A 210 -14.17 -0.54 18.89
C LYS A 210 -14.82 -0.14 17.59
N PHE A 211 -14.58 -0.93 16.55
CA PHE A 211 -15.30 -0.79 15.28
C PHE A 211 -16.75 -1.25 15.40
#